data_83d8944a972b410990cfa8cc7ae3e247
#
_entry.id   83d8944a972b410990cfa8cc7ae3e247
#
_cell.length_a   1.000
_cell.length_b   1.000
_cell.length_c   1.000
_cell.angle_alpha   90.00
_cell.angle_beta   90.00
_cell.angle_gamma   90.00
#
_symmetry.space_group_name_H-M   'P 1'
#
loop_
_entity.id
_entity.type
_entity.pdbx_description
1 polymer ?
#
loop_
_entity_poly.entity_id
_entity_poly.type
_entity_poly.pdbx_seq_one_letter_code
_entity_poly.pdbx_strand_id
1 'polypeptide(L)'
;MNKEDNVKIKVKNFSFYYGDNKVLNDLNLEIPQNKITSLIGPSGCGKSTFLRSINRMNDLIEGHKYEGNIIVSEKSIFDSKLDIVELRKSIGMVFQKPNPFPKSVYENIAYAPRLHGEKDKNKLDEMVEHSLKSVALWDEVKDKLNKSTMGLSGGQQQRLCIARTIAVKPDVILM
;
A
#
# COMPACT_ATOMS: atom_id res chain seq x y z
N MET A 1 -6.82 25.93 -14.82
CA MET A 1 -6.25 24.70 -14.24
C MET A 1 -6.48 23.59 -15.25
N ASN A 2 -5.42 23.11 -15.88
CA ASN A 2 -5.50 22.05 -16.87
C ASN A 2 -5.94 20.74 -16.19
N LYS A 3 -6.79 19.95 -16.88
CA LYS A 3 -7.26 18.64 -16.38
C LYS A 3 -6.11 17.65 -16.12
N GLU A 4 -4.94 17.86 -16.70
CA GLU A 4 -3.77 16.99 -16.54
C GLU A 4 -3.04 17.14 -15.19
N ASP A 5 -3.16 18.32 -14.54
CA ASP A 5 -2.45 18.61 -13.27
C ASP A 5 -3.03 17.88 -12.02
N ASN A 6 -4.07 17.07 -12.19
CA ASN A 6 -4.77 16.46 -11.07
C ASN A 6 -4.84 14.91 -11.13
N VAL A 7 -4.05 14.27 -11.99
CA VAL A 7 -4.01 12.81 -12.13
C VAL A 7 -2.83 12.24 -11.36
N LYS A 8 -3.10 11.38 -10.35
CA LYS A 8 -2.05 10.68 -9.59
C LYS A 8 -1.57 9.41 -10.27
N ILE A 9 -2.51 8.62 -10.83
CA ILE A 9 -2.19 7.38 -11.52
C ILE A 9 -2.86 7.39 -12.89
N LYS A 10 -2.07 7.13 -13.94
CA LYS A 10 -2.54 6.99 -15.31
C LYS A 10 -2.20 5.59 -15.82
N VAL A 11 -3.22 4.87 -16.27
CA VAL A 11 -3.12 3.53 -16.83
C VAL A 11 -3.35 3.60 -18.32
N LYS A 12 -2.44 3.03 -19.10
CA LYS A 12 -2.47 3.06 -20.58
C LYS A 12 -2.32 1.66 -21.16
N ASN A 13 -3.38 1.18 -21.80
CA ASN A 13 -3.42 -0.11 -22.50
C ASN A 13 -2.88 -1.27 -21.66
N PHE A 14 -3.17 -1.25 -20.33
CA PHE A 14 -2.57 -2.18 -19.40
C PHE A 14 -3.30 -3.52 -19.42
N SER A 15 -2.56 -4.56 -19.74
CA SER A 15 -3.00 -5.96 -19.66
C SER A 15 -2.09 -6.74 -18.70
N PHE A 16 -2.66 -7.70 -17.99
CA PHE A 16 -1.92 -8.55 -17.05
C PHE A 16 -2.29 -10.01 -17.20
N TYR A 17 -1.29 -10.88 -17.09
CA TYR A 17 -1.42 -12.33 -17.30
C TYR A 17 -0.83 -13.10 -16.12
N TYR A 18 -1.49 -14.19 -15.74
CA TYR A 18 -0.92 -15.29 -14.95
C TYR A 18 -0.62 -16.46 -15.90
N GLY A 19 0.65 -16.70 -16.24
CA GLY A 19 1.01 -17.59 -17.34
C GLY A 19 0.39 -17.14 -18.65
N ASP A 20 -0.44 -17.96 -19.24
CA ASP A 20 -1.16 -17.66 -20.49
C ASP A 20 -2.59 -17.10 -20.25
N ASN A 21 -3.03 -17.04 -19.00
CA ASN A 21 -4.36 -16.53 -18.67
C ASN A 21 -4.35 -15.01 -18.54
N LYS A 22 -4.99 -14.30 -19.48
CA LYS A 22 -5.18 -12.85 -19.46
C LYS A 22 -6.27 -12.45 -18.47
N VAL A 23 -5.90 -11.82 -17.36
CA VAL A 23 -6.80 -11.43 -16.27
C VAL A 23 -7.23 -9.96 -16.35
N LEU A 24 -6.36 -9.08 -16.81
CA LEU A 24 -6.68 -7.69 -17.11
C LEU A 24 -6.50 -7.46 -18.62
N ASN A 25 -7.45 -6.78 -19.23
CA ASN A 25 -7.48 -6.62 -20.67
C ASN A 25 -7.59 -5.14 -21.03
N ASP A 26 -6.51 -4.58 -21.59
CA ASP A 26 -6.42 -3.26 -22.18
C ASP A 26 -7.04 -2.14 -21.31
N LEU A 27 -6.69 -2.12 -20.03
CA LEU A 27 -7.20 -1.12 -19.12
C LEU A 27 -6.67 0.27 -19.44
N ASN A 28 -7.61 1.22 -19.53
CA ASN A 28 -7.32 2.62 -19.71
C ASN A 28 -8.12 3.42 -18.69
N LEU A 29 -7.45 4.04 -17.71
CA LEU A 29 -8.11 4.83 -16.68
C LEU A 29 -7.16 5.86 -16.04
N GLU A 30 -7.74 6.89 -15.45
CA GLU A 30 -7.03 7.93 -14.71
C GLU A 30 -7.60 8.01 -13.30
N ILE A 31 -6.72 7.98 -12.31
CA ILE A 31 -7.07 8.11 -10.89
C ILE A 31 -6.61 9.49 -10.41
N PRO A 32 -7.54 10.34 -9.98
CA PRO A 32 -7.22 11.70 -9.57
C PRO A 32 -6.43 11.72 -8.25
N GLN A 33 -5.63 12.77 -8.09
CA GLN A 33 -4.89 13.04 -6.86
C GLN A 33 -5.84 13.50 -5.73
N ASN A 34 -5.49 13.17 -4.49
CA ASN A 34 -6.21 13.59 -3.29
C ASN A 34 -7.71 13.23 -3.29
N LYS A 35 -8.05 12.10 -3.89
CA LYS A 35 -9.41 11.56 -3.96
C LYS A 35 -9.43 10.10 -3.54
N ILE A 36 -10.60 9.65 -3.07
CA ILE A 36 -10.90 8.24 -2.88
C ILE A 36 -11.51 7.74 -4.19
N THR A 37 -10.89 6.71 -4.77
CA THR A 37 -11.39 6.02 -5.97
C THR A 37 -11.73 4.59 -5.60
N SER A 38 -12.97 4.17 -5.83
CA SER A 38 -13.44 2.81 -5.55
C SER A 38 -13.52 1.98 -6.83
N LEU A 39 -12.99 0.76 -6.78
CA LEU A 39 -13.13 -0.24 -7.84
C LEU A 39 -14.29 -1.18 -7.50
N ILE A 40 -15.34 -1.15 -8.32
CA ILE A 40 -16.55 -1.95 -8.13
C ILE A 40 -16.64 -2.99 -9.24
N GLY A 41 -17.07 -4.19 -8.90
CA GLY A 41 -17.26 -5.29 -9.85
C GLY A 41 -17.39 -6.65 -9.14
N PRO A 42 -17.80 -7.70 -9.86
CA PRO A 42 -17.99 -9.04 -9.29
C PRO A 42 -16.67 -9.63 -8.75
N SER A 43 -16.81 -10.70 -7.94
CA SER A 43 -15.62 -11.46 -7.50
C SER A 43 -14.89 -12.06 -8.71
N GLY A 44 -13.57 -12.05 -8.68
CA GLY A 44 -12.73 -12.60 -9.75
C GLY A 44 -12.51 -11.69 -10.97
N CYS A 45 -13.14 -10.50 -11.07
CA CYS A 45 -12.95 -9.61 -12.23
C CYS A 45 -11.60 -8.86 -12.28
N GLY A 46 -10.63 -9.20 -11.46
CA GLY A 46 -9.27 -8.65 -11.52
C GLY A 46 -8.98 -7.43 -10.66
N LYS A 47 -9.90 -6.95 -9.81
CA LYS A 47 -9.69 -5.76 -8.93
C LYS A 47 -8.41 -5.85 -8.09
N SER A 48 -8.24 -6.96 -7.37
CA SER A 48 -7.04 -7.17 -6.54
C SER A 48 -5.77 -7.37 -7.37
N THR A 49 -5.88 -7.94 -8.57
CA THR A 49 -4.77 -8.04 -9.52
C THR A 49 -4.35 -6.65 -9.98
N PHE A 50 -5.30 -5.79 -10.31
CA PHE A 50 -5.01 -4.41 -10.70
C PHE A 50 -4.35 -3.63 -9.55
N LEU A 51 -4.91 -3.67 -8.33
CA LEU A 51 -4.30 -3.00 -7.18
C LEU A 51 -2.86 -3.47 -6.93
N ARG A 52 -2.62 -4.78 -6.97
CA ARG A 52 -1.26 -5.35 -6.81
C ARG A 52 -0.33 -5.03 -7.96
N SER A 53 -0.85 -4.70 -9.13
CA SER A 53 -0.02 -4.25 -10.25
C SER A 53 0.53 -2.84 -10.03
N ILE A 54 -0.25 -1.95 -9.37
CA ILE A 54 0.16 -0.55 -9.14
C ILE A 54 1.44 -0.46 -8.27
N ASN A 55 1.60 -1.33 -7.28
CA ASN A 55 2.80 -1.37 -6.43
C ASN A 55 3.76 -2.52 -6.78
N ARG A 56 3.54 -3.17 -7.94
CA ARG A 56 4.36 -4.27 -8.44
C ARG A 56 4.45 -5.48 -7.50
N MET A 57 3.43 -5.71 -6.67
CA MET A 57 3.35 -6.92 -5.83
C MET A 57 3.15 -8.20 -6.67
N ASN A 58 2.59 -8.07 -7.87
CA ASN A 58 2.42 -9.20 -8.78
C ASN A 58 3.75 -9.72 -9.34
N ASP A 59 4.83 -8.96 -9.28
CA ASP A 59 6.17 -9.40 -9.69
C ASP A 59 6.70 -10.58 -8.85
N LEU A 60 6.10 -10.82 -7.68
CA LEU A 60 6.42 -11.96 -6.82
C LEU A 60 5.79 -13.28 -7.31
N ILE A 61 4.94 -13.22 -8.35
CA ILE A 61 4.24 -14.38 -8.89
C ILE A 61 5.01 -14.89 -10.11
N GLU A 62 5.46 -16.12 -10.06
CA GLU A 62 6.18 -16.75 -11.17
C GLU A 62 5.31 -16.83 -12.43
N GLY A 63 5.90 -16.54 -13.58
CA GLY A 63 5.22 -16.60 -14.87
C GLY A 63 4.25 -15.44 -15.13
N HIS A 64 4.25 -14.37 -14.32
CA HIS A 64 3.47 -13.18 -14.62
C HIS A 64 3.99 -12.48 -15.88
N LYS A 65 3.08 -11.87 -16.65
CA LYS A 65 3.39 -11.00 -17.79
C LYS A 65 2.48 -9.79 -17.75
N TYR A 66 2.97 -8.67 -18.27
CA TYR A 66 2.15 -7.47 -18.44
C TYR A 66 2.51 -6.75 -19.76
N GLU A 67 1.53 -6.01 -20.30
CA GLU A 67 1.64 -5.15 -21.47
C GLU A 67 1.09 -3.77 -21.12
N GLY A 68 1.47 -2.76 -21.88
CA GLY A 68 1.04 -1.39 -21.61
C GLY A 68 1.82 -0.74 -20.46
N ASN A 69 1.21 0.26 -19.80
CA ASN A 69 1.92 1.04 -18.79
C ASN A 69 1.01 1.52 -17.66
N ILE A 70 1.59 1.62 -16.46
CA ILE A 70 1.03 2.33 -15.31
C ILE A 70 2.02 3.43 -14.93
N ILE A 71 1.53 4.67 -14.89
CA ILE A 71 2.31 5.87 -14.59
C ILE A 71 1.81 6.44 -13.26
N VAL A 72 2.69 6.64 -12.30
CA VAL A 72 2.39 7.23 -10.99
C VAL A 72 3.24 8.48 -10.82
N SER A 73 2.61 9.62 -10.55
CA SER A 73 3.33 10.91 -10.45
C SER A 73 4.30 11.13 -11.61
N GLU A 74 3.79 10.95 -12.84
CA GLU A 74 4.51 11.13 -14.12
C GLU A 74 5.62 10.11 -14.42
N LYS A 75 5.88 9.16 -13.55
CA LYS A 75 6.89 8.12 -13.74
C LYS A 75 6.26 6.77 -14.02
N SER A 76 6.76 6.06 -15.04
CA SER A 76 6.37 4.66 -15.28
C SER A 76 6.85 3.78 -14.12
N ILE A 77 5.94 2.96 -13.58
CA ILE A 77 6.33 1.99 -12.53
C ILE A 77 7.16 0.82 -13.10
N PHE A 78 7.24 0.70 -14.42
CA PHE A 78 8.00 -0.34 -15.12
C PHE A 78 9.34 0.17 -15.67
N ASP A 79 9.75 1.39 -15.33
CA ASP A 79 11.07 1.90 -15.70
C ASP A 79 12.16 1.01 -15.08
N SER A 80 13.13 0.59 -15.89
CA SER A 80 14.23 -0.28 -15.47
C SER A 80 15.15 0.37 -14.43
N LYS A 81 15.15 1.68 -14.33
CA LYS A 81 15.93 2.47 -13.34
C LYS A 81 15.16 2.73 -12.05
N LEU A 82 13.88 2.31 -11.98
CA LEU A 82 13.05 2.56 -10.81
C LEU A 82 13.47 1.67 -9.64
N ASP A 83 13.73 2.27 -8.49
CA ASP A 83 13.90 1.53 -7.24
C ASP A 83 12.55 1.00 -6.76
N ILE A 84 12.39 -0.32 -6.76
CA ILE A 84 11.16 -1.00 -6.37
C ILE A 84 10.86 -0.82 -4.86
N VAL A 85 11.86 -0.62 -4.03
CA VAL A 85 11.70 -0.38 -2.59
C VAL A 85 11.09 1.00 -2.37
N GLU A 86 11.62 2.03 -3.03
CA GLU A 86 11.08 3.38 -2.97
C GLU A 86 9.67 3.45 -3.59
N LEU A 87 9.39 2.71 -4.67
CA LEU A 87 8.03 2.60 -5.20
C LEU A 87 7.06 2.06 -4.15
N ARG A 88 7.40 0.95 -3.49
CA ARG A 88 6.55 0.30 -2.48
C ARG A 88 6.42 1.11 -1.19
N LYS A 89 7.37 1.98 -0.90
CA LYS A 89 7.29 2.96 0.18
C LYS A 89 6.28 4.06 -0.15
N SER A 90 6.30 4.57 -1.38
CA SER A 90 5.38 5.62 -1.85
C SER A 90 3.97 5.11 -2.12
N ILE A 91 3.80 3.80 -2.39
CA ILE A 91 2.50 3.16 -2.68
C ILE A 91 2.25 2.06 -1.65
N GLY A 92 1.68 2.45 -0.51
CA GLY A 92 1.34 1.53 0.57
C GLY A 92 0.15 0.62 0.21
N MET A 93 0.12 -0.57 0.80
CA MET A 93 -0.98 -1.52 0.60
C MET A 93 -1.50 -2.07 1.93
N VAL A 94 -2.82 -2.06 2.08
CA VAL A 94 -3.53 -2.70 3.17
C VAL A 94 -4.29 -3.91 2.62
N PHE A 95 -4.06 -5.08 3.19
CA PHE A 95 -4.72 -6.30 2.75
C PHE A 95 -6.10 -6.46 3.38
N GLN A 96 -7.02 -7.10 2.67
CA GLN A 96 -8.37 -7.42 3.15
C GLN A 96 -8.34 -8.22 4.46
N LYS A 97 -7.46 -9.21 4.55
CA LYS A 97 -7.21 -9.98 5.79
C LYS A 97 -6.06 -9.34 6.56
N PRO A 98 -6.24 -9.01 7.85
CA PRO A 98 -5.17 -8.47 8.67
C PRO A 98 -3.93 -9.37 8.66
N ASN A 99 -2.76 -8.75 8.53
CA ASN A 99 -1.47 -9.44 8.53
C ASN A 99 -0.43 -8.73 9.40
N PRO A 100 -0.71 -8.50 10.70
CA PRO A 100 0.29 -7.91 11.58
C PRO A 100 1.52 -8.81 11.67
N PHE A 101 2.69 -8.22 11.84
CA PHE A 101 3.88 -8.99 12.16
C PHE A 101 3.73 -9.63 13.55
N PRO A 102 4.29 -10.84 13.79
CA PRO A 102 4.29 -11.48 15.10
C PRO A 102 5.28 -10.78 16.06
N LYS A 103 5.07 -9.49 16.25
CA LYS A 103 5.87 -8.56 17.05
C LYS A 103 4.95 -7.74 17.95
N SER A 104 5.49 -6.80 18.72
CA SER A 104 4.70 -5.88 19.51
C SER A 104 3.93 -4.88 18.64
N VAL A 105 2.95 -4.17 19.21
CA VAL A 105 2.23 -3.08 18.55
C VAL A 105 3.20 -2.01 18.07
N TYR A 106 4.12 -1.60 18.95
CA TYR A 106 5.16 -0.62 18.63
C TYR A 106 6.02 -1.06 17.43
N GLU A 107 6.56 -2.28 17.49
CA GLU A 107 7.44 -2.80 16.44
C GLU A 107 6.73 -2.98 15.09
N ASN A 108 5.42 -3.21 15.07
CA ASN A 108 4.67 -3.26 13.82
C ASN A 108 4.70 -1.92 13.08
N ILE A 109 4.67 -0.80 13.79
CA ILE A 109 4.64 0.54 13.20
C ILE A 109 6.04 1.07 12.99
N ALA A 110 6.92 0.95 13.98
CA ALA A 110 8.29 1.47 13.94
C ALA A 110 9.21 0.74 12.96
N TYR A 111 8.84 -0.49 12.54
CA TYR A 111 9.68 -1.33 11.68
C TYR A 111 10.01 -0.65 10.35
N ALA A 112 9.00 -0.18 9.62
CA ALA A 112 9.21 0.41 8.29
C ALA A 112 9.96 1.76 8.36
N PRO A 113 9.61 2.74 9.22
CA PRO A 113 10.40 3.95 9.41
C PRO A 113 11.88 3.65 9.73
N ARG A 114 12.14 2.68 10.62
CA ARG A 114 13.50 2.28 10.98
C ARG A 114 14.26 1.66 9.80
N LEU A 115 13.59 0.82 9.02
CA LEU A 115 14.16 0.23 7.79
C LEU A 115 14.53 1.31 6.77
N HIS A 116 13.77 2.40 6.70
CA HIS A 116 14.02 3.55 5.83
C HIS A 116 14.94 4.61 6.46
N GLY A 117 15.67 4.26 7.53
CA GLY A 117 16.78 5.06 8.05
C GLY A 117 16.46 5.95 9.25
N GLU A 118 15.22 5.97 9.78
CA GLU A 118 14.95 6.69 11.02
C GLU A 118 15.53 5.95 12.22
N LYS A 119 16.47 6.59 12.93
CA LYS A 119 17.17 6.02 14.09
C LYS A 119 16.86 6.75 15.39
N ASP A 120 16.28 7.94 15.30
CA ASP A 120 15.93 8.75 16.47
C ASP A 120 14.73 8.12 17.16
N LYS A 121 14.93 7.71 18.41
CA LYS A 121 13.89 7.08 19.21
C LYS A 121 12.69 8.01 19.43
N ASN A 122 12.91 9.28 19.71
CA ASN A 122 11.84 10.23 19.98
C ASN A 122 10.95 10.42 18.74
N LYS A 123 11.57 10.53 17.55
CA LYS A 123 10.83 10.60 16.29
C LYS A 123 10.04 9.31 16.01
N LEU A 124 10.62 8.15 16.30
CA LEU A 124 9.90 6.88 16.16
C LEU A 124 8.71 6.81 17.11
N ASP A 125 8.85 7.26 18.36
CA ASP A 125 7.79 7.31 19.35
C ASP A 125 6.65 8.24 18.87
N GLU A 126 6.97 9.43 18.37
CA GLU A 126 6.01 10.35 17.77
C GLU A 126 5.30 9.76 16.54
N MET A 127 6.03 9.09 15.65
CA MET A 127 5.46 8.44 14.47
C MET A 127 4.50 7.31 14.86
N VAL A 128 4.84 6.51 15.85
CA VAL A 128 4.00 5.43 16.38
C VAL A 128 2.71 6.00 16.97
N GLU A 129 2.82 6.99 17.86
CA GLU A 129 1.67 7.64 18.48
C GLU A 129 0.75 8.28 17.44
N HIS A 130 1.32 9.08 16.54
CA HIS A 130 0.56 9.72 15.45
C HIS A 130 -0.17 8.70 14.57
N SER A 131 0.51 7.63 14.16
CA SER A 131 -0.09 6.61 13.30
C SER A 131 -1.24 5.87 13.99
N LEU A 132 -1.10 5.55 15.30
CA LEU A 132 -2.15 4.91 16.09
C LEU A 132 -3.34 5.84 16.32
N LYS A 133 -3.10 7.14 16.56
CA LYS A 133 -4.16 8.16 16.67
C LYS A 133 -4.93 8.32 15.36
N SER A 134 -4.25 8.32 14.23
CA SER A 134 -4.87 8.47 12.90
C SER A 134 -5.87 7.36 12.56
N VAL A 135 -5.77 6.22 13.20
CA VAL A 135 -6.70 5.08 13.00
C VAL A 135 -7.59 4.81 14.23
N ALA A 136 -7.68 5.77 15.16
CA ALA A 136 -8.44 5.66 16.41
C ALA A 136 -8.12 4.35 17.21
N LEU A 137 -6.83 3.97 17.26
CA LEU A 137 -6.39 2.78 18.00
C LEU A 137 -5.55 3.14 19.24
N TRP A 138 -5.03 4.38 19.34
CA TRP A 138 -4.13 4.81 20.39
C TRP A 138 -4.64 4.50 21.80
N ASP A 139 -5.86 4.94 22.13
CA ASP A 139 -6.41 4.80 23.49
C ASP A 139 -6.66 3.35 23.91
N GLU A 140 -6.82 2.46 22.94
CA GLU A 140 -7.00 1.03 23.19
C GLU A 140 -5.68 0.28 23.45
N VAL A 141 -4.54 0.83 22.96
CA VAL A 141 -3.26 0.10 22.98
C VAL A 141 -2.09 0.85 23.61
N LYS A 142 -2.22 2.13 23.99
CA LYS A 142 -1.13 2.95 24.56
C LYS A 142 -0.41 2.30 25.75
N ASP A 143 -1.15 1.59 26.60
CA ASP A 143 -0.60 0.88 27.77
C ASP A 143 -0.07 -0.54 27.42
N LYS A 144 -0.13 -0.92 26.15
CA LYS A 144 0.21 -2.26 25.64
C LYS A 144 1.17 -2.22 24.44
N LEU A 145 1.83 -1.10 24.17
CA LEU A 145 2.66 -0.92 22.98
C LEU A 145 3.72 -2.00 22.80
N ASN A 146 4.26 -2.51 23.91
CA ASN A 146 5.26 -3.58 23.92
C ASN A 146 4.68 -5.00 23.92
N LYS A 147 3.34 -5.15 23.93
CA LYS A 147 2.69 -6.47 23.92
C LYS A 147 2.50 -6.98 22.48
N SER A 148 2.46 -8.31 22.35
CA SER A 148 2.25 -8.98 21.07
C SER A 148 0.91 -8.59 20.44
N THR A 149 0.92 -8.39 19.13
CA THR A 149 -0.26 -8.09 18.31
C THR A 149 -1.21 -9.26 18.14
N MET A 150 -0.77 -10.48 18.48
CA MET A 150 -1.59 -11.69 18.35
C MET A 150 -2.76 -11.72 19.34
N GLY A 151 -2.71 -10.95 20.42
CA GLY A 151 -3.80 -10.79 21.37
C GLY A 151 -4.82 -9.70 21.02
N LEU A 152 -4.65 -9.00 19.89
CA LEU A 152 -5.57 -7.97 19.41
C LEU A 152 -6.77 -8.61 18.71
N SER A 153 -7.95 -7.97 18.80
CA SER A 153 -9.12 -8.35 18.00
C SER A 153 -8.85 -8.14 16.49
N GLY A 154 -9.61 -8.80 15.63
CA GLY A 154 -9.44 -8.67 14.17
C GLY A 154 -9.57 -7.21 13.70
N GLY A 155 -10.50 -6.43 14.27
CA GLY A 155 -10.64 -5.00 13.95
C GLY A 155 -9.45 -4.16 14.42
N GLN A 156 -8.88 -4.47 15.60
CA GLN A 156 -7.66 -3.81 16.08
C GLN A 156 -6.46 -4.16 15.21
N GLN A 157 -6.33 -5.43 14.80
CA GLN A 157 -5.27 -5.86 13.88
C GLN A 157 -5.39 -5.15 12.53
N GLN A 158 -6.59 -4.99 11.99
CA GLN A 158 -6.81 -4.27 10.72
C GLN A 158 -6.41 -2.80 10.85
N ARG A 159 -6.85 -2.11 11.91
CA ARG A 159 -6.45 -0.72 12.18
C ARG A 159 -4.93 -0.60 12.39
N LEU A 160 -4.30 -1.58 13.05
CA LEU A 160 -2.84 -1.61 13.19
C LEU A 160 -2.13 -1.75 11.83
N CYS A 161 -2.63 -2.59 10.91
CA CYS A 161 -2.08 -2.72 9.57
C CYS A 161 -2.22 -1.41 8.77
N ILE A 162 -3.32 -0.67 8.95
CA ILE A 162 -3.48 0.67 8.37
C ILE A 162 -2.47 1.63 8.99
N ALA A 163 -2.35 1.68 10.33
CA ALA A 163 -1.37 2.51 11.04
C ALA A 163 0.06 2.24 10.57
N ARG A 164 0.43 0.98 10.41
CA ARG A 164 1.74 0.56 9.86
C ARG A 164 1.96 1.12 8.46
N THR A 165 0.94 1.08 7.60
CA THR A 165 1.03 1.56 6.23
C THR A 165 1.22 3.07 6.17
N ILE A 166 0.50 3.84 6.98
CA ILE A 166 0.59 5.32 6.97
C ILE A 166 1.85 5.86 7.68
N ALA A 167 2.51 5.06 8.50
CA ALA A 167 3.69 5.48 9.27
C ALA A 167 4.84 5.98 8.38
N VAL A 168 4.98 5.45 7.17
CA VAL A 168 5.98 5.90 6.19
C VAL A 168 5.48 7.02 5.28
N LYS A 169 4.28 7.56 5.53
CA LYS A 169 3.65 8.66 4.78
C LYS A 169 3.61 8.40 3.27
N PRO A 170 2.97 7.31 2.83
CA PRO A 170 2.89 6.99 1.41
C PRO A 170 2.05 8.03 0.65
N ASP A 171 2.36 8.22 -0.62
CA ASP A 171 1.61 9.09 -1.53
C ASP A 171 0.26 8.50 -1.97
N VAL A 172 0.20 7.17 -2.02
CA VAL A 172 -0.98 6.39 -2.41
C VAL A 172 -1.17 5.25 -1.42
N ILE A 173 -2.42 5.01 -1.05
CA ILE A 173 -2.80 3.84 -0.23
C ILE A 173 -3.78 2.98 -1.04
N LEU A 174 -3.43 1.72 -1.23
CA LEU A 174 -4.26 0.69 -1.87
C LEU A 174 -4.93 -0.15 -0.76
N MET A 175 -6.26 -0.34 -0.86
CA MET A 175 -7.05 -1.10 0.13
C MET A 175 -7.93 -2.15 -0.53
#